data_81c73a42387b8227bdf4a4280bdf7106
#
_entry.id   81c73a42387b8227bdf4a4280bdf7106
#
_cell.length_a   1.000
_cell.length_b   1.000
_cell.length_c   1.000
_cell.angle_alpha   90.00
_cell.angle_beta   90.00
_cell.angle_gamma   90.00
#
_symmetry.space_group_name_H-M   'P 1'
#
loop_
_entity.id
_entity.type
_entity.pdbx_description
1 polymer ?
#
loop_
_entity_poly.entity_id
_entity_poly.type
_entity_poly.pdbx_seq_one_letter_code
_entity_poly.pdbx_strand_id
1 'polypeptide(L)'
;TYRREEDGDTDAENRNRVYRLSASYGRSDNPLRVGLGRQFAPSLAVVSLFDGIYAEYRKARWAAGGFYGTEPEPEDWTWSSDVRGFGGFFEYGNAPAALRRWAVTTGAVSSTEEGEVNRDFLFVQGRYDDRKLSGYLAQEIDVNRGWRKDAESGDSLTATSTFASLRYRFGDALAVRAGYDDRRSVRLYRDLITPETEFDDTYRQGVWAGVDGKAGRHLLWGVDARSSSGGPAGSADSYTGTLGAAGLTQLGLAARIRSTRYESDVTEGWLHALSVSSDLASWTRLEIHGGFRAESPLHPAIPEGDFAWFGLDWEAFFGRHWLLSLTADRNLGAHEDNDQYYATLSWRF
;
A
#
# COMPACT_ATOMS: atom_id res chain seq x y z
N THR A 1 -3.64 19.79 1.13
CA THR A 1 -3.61 19.62 -0.34
C THR A 1 -4.81 20.38 -0.88
N TYR A 2 -4.57 21.34 -1.75
CA TYR A 2 -5.62 22.12 -2.41
C TYR A 2 -5.92 21.45 -3.74
N ARG A 3 -7.16 21.02 -3.95
CA ARG A 3 -7.65 20.51 -5.24
C ARG A 3 -8.77 21.44 -5.69
N ARG A 4 -8.61 22.11 -6.82
CA ARG A 4 -9.64 22.86 -7.49
C ARG A 4 -10.24 21.94 -8.57
N GLU A 5 -11.47 21.54 -8.43
CA GLU A 5 -12.25 20.94 -9.49
C GLU A 5 -13.04 22.05 -10.17
N GLU A 6 -12.70 22.35 -11.42
CA GLU A 6 -13.51 23.22 -12.29
C GLU A 6 -14.46 22.32 -13.08
N ASP A 7 -15.56 21.95 -12.46
CA ASP A 7 -16.72 21.49 -13.18
C ASP A 7 -17.82 22.53 -12.99
N GLY A 8 -18.48 22.88 -14.10
CA GLY A 8 -19.43 23.97 -14.10
C GLY A 8 -20.60 23.68 -13.16
N ASP A 9 -20.77 24.55 -12.18
CA ASP A 9 -21.92 24.69 -11.29
C ASP A 9 -21.89 23.93 -9.96
N THR A 10 -20.74 23.58 -9.42
CA THR A 10 -20.61 23.20 -8.01
C THR A 10 -19.70 24.19 -7.27
N ASP A 11 -20.18 24.74 -6.17
CA ASP A 11 -19.38 25.56 -5.26
C ASP A 11 -18.09 24.82 -4.91
N ALA A 12 -16.94 25.44 -5.19
CA ALA A 12 -15.63 24.89 -4.87
C ALA A 12 -15.50 24.70 -3.34
N GLU A 13 -15.72 23.51 -2.86
CA GLU A 13 -15.66 23.20 -1.44
C GLU A 13 -14.20 23.09 -1.02
N ASN A 14 -13.73 24.09 -0.26
CA ASN A 14 -12.41 24.05 0.35
C ASN A 14 -12.37 23.05 1.49
N ARG A 15 -11.85 21.83 1.26
CA ARG A 15 -11.66 20.81 2.29
C ARG A 15 -10.21 20.81 2.79
N ASN A 16 -10.02 21.20 4.04
CA ASN A 16 -8.73 21.05 4.72
C ASN A 16 -8.66 19.67 5.38
N ARG A 17 -7.75 18.82 4.93
CA ARG A 17 -7.55 17.48 5.48
C ARG A 17 -6.23 17.41 6.25
N VAL A 18 -6.29 17.02 7.52
CA VAL A 18 -5.09 16.77 8.33
C VAL A 18 -4.81 15.27 8.37
N TYR A 19 -3.89 14.81 7.54
CA TYR A 19 -3.52 13.40 7.46
C TYR A 19 -2.63 12.92 8.61
N ARG A 20 -1.83 13.80 9.18
CA ARG A 20 -0.96 13.48 10.31
C ARG A 20 -0.65 14.73 11.12
N LEU A 21 -0.85 14.65 12.43
CA LEU A 21 -0.46 15.68 13.38
C LEU A 21 -0.13 14.99 14.70
N SER A 22 1.13 14.70 14.96
CA SER A 22 1.53 13.98 16.16
C SER A 22 2.81 14.53 16.76
N ALA A 23 2.89 14.44 18.08
CA ALA A 23 4.11 14.61 18.84
C ALA A 23 4.63 13.25 19.30
N SER A 24 5.91 12.97 19.17
CA SER A 24 6.50 11.71 19.59
C SER A 24 7.74 11.93 20.44
N TYR A 25 7.86 11.10 21.47
CA TYR A 25 9.05 10.97 22.30
C TYR A 25 9.66 9.59 22.09
N GLY A 26 10.94 9.54 21.78
CA GLY A 26 11.70 8.30 21.63
C GLY A 26 13.13 8.61 21.22
N ARG A 27 14.09 8.25 22.07
CA ARG A 27 15.53 8.37 21.80
C ARG A 27 16.09 7.00 21.45
N SER A 28 17.17 6.96 20.69
CA SER A 28 17.83 5.71 20.30
C SER A 28 18.37 4.91 21.50
N ASP A 29 18.69 5.59 22.57
CA ASP A 29 19.21 5.06 23.85
C ASP A 29 18.12 4.75 24.88
N ASN A 30 16.88 5.19 24.64
CA ASN A 30 15.76 4.95 25.53
C ASN A 30 14.86 3.84 24.99
N PRO A 31 14.55 2.81 25.79
CA PRO A 31 13.63 1.75 25.37
C PRO A 31 12.18 2.21 25.22
N LEU A 32 11.79 3.33 25.86
CA LEU A 32 10.41 3.84 25.79
C LEU A 32 10.22 4.77 24.61
N ARG A 33 9.14 4.53 23.86
CA ARG A 33 8.60 5.40 22.81
C ARG A 33 7.15 5.72 23.12
N VAL A 34 6.76 6.97 22.98
CA VAL A 34 5.38 7.43 23.18
C VAL A 34 5.03 8.37 22.05
N GLY A 35 3.83 8.24 21.52
CA GLY A 35 3.25 9.14 20.51
C GLY A 35 1.89 9.64 20.95
N LEU A 36 1.55 10.88 20.63
CA LEU A 36 0.27 11.51 20.91
C LEU A 36 -0.22 12.28 19.69
N GLY A 37 -1.50 12.17 19.37
CA GLY A 37 -2.17 12.84 18.24
C GLY A 37 -2.51 11.90 17.11
N ARG A 38 -2.70 12.45 15.89
CA ARG A 38 -3.04 11.68 14.69
C ARG A 38 -1.81 10.97 14.13
N GLN A 39 -1.83 9.64 14.20
CA GLN A 39 -0.67 8.81 13.91
C GLN A 39 -1.02 7.38 13.52
N PHE A 40 -0.05 6.70 12.92
CA PHE A 40 -0.04 5.24 12.79
C PHE A 40 0.73 4.63 13.96
N ALA A 41 0.35 3.44 14.38
CA ALA A 41 1.12 2.65 15.33
C ALA A 41 2.19 1.83 14.57
N PRO A 42 3.49 2.12 14.69
CA PRO A 42 4.52 1.50 13.83
C PRO A 42 4.63 -0.02 13.97
N SER A 43 4.32 -0.55 15.14
CA SER A 43 4.39 -2.01 15.43
C SER A 43 3.03 -2.70 15.31
N LEU A 44 1.98 -1.94 14.98
CA LEU A 44 0.61 -2.41 14.77
C LEU A 44 0.19 -2.04 13.34
N ALA A 45 0.89 -2.60 12.34
CA ALA A 45 0.65 -2.30 10.92
C ALA A 45 -0.78 -2.67 10.45
N VAL A 46 -1.49 -3.47 11.23
CA VAL A 46 -2.89 -3.84 11.03
C VAL A 46 -3.88 -2.76 11.51
N VAL A 47 -3.41 -1.76 12.25
CA VAL A 47 -4.22 -0.63 12.73
C VAL A 47 -4.08 0.53 11.75
N SER A 48 -5.20 1.07 11.34
CA SER A 48 -5.28 2.27 10.52
C SER A 48 -4.78 3.52 11.26
N LEU A 49 -4.94 4.67 10.67
CA LEU A 49 -4.70 5.95 11.29
C LEU A 49 -5.66 6.16 12.47
N PHE A 50 -5.16 6.65 13.60
CA PHE A 50 -5.98 6.97 14.78
C PHE A 50 -5.55 8.28 15.44
N ASP A 51 -6.48 8.90 16.13
CA ASP A 51 -6.30 10.08 16.98
C ASP A 51 -6.19 9.62 18.43
N GLY A 52 -4.99 9.59 19.01
CA GLY A 52 -4.84 9.03 20.34
C GLY A 52 -3.41 8.95 20.84
N ILE A 53 -3.19 8.01 21.74
CA ILE A 53 -1.90 7.73 22.37
C ILE A 53 -1.37 6.36 21.94
N TYR A 54 -0.09 6.29 21.68
CA TYR A 54 0.68 5.07 21.46
C TYR A 54 1.84 5.02 22.43
N ALA A 55 2.11 3.84 23.02
CA ALA A 55 3.26 3.61 23.85
C ALA A 55 3.89 2.25 23.54
N GLU A 56 5.22 2.23 23.46
CA GLU A 56 6.03 1.02 23.20
C GLU A 56 7.24 1.01 24.10
N TYR A 57 7.52 -0.15 24.70
CA TYR A 57 8.76 -0.42 25.39
C TYR A 57 9.55 -1.49 24.62
N ARG A 58 10.76 -1.15 24.14
CA ARG A 58 11.59 -1.99 23.29
C ARG A 58 12.95 -2.27 23.92
N LYS A 59 13.29 -3.54 23.99
CA LYS A 59 14.65 -4.03 24.31
C LYS A 59 15.25 -4.76 23.09
N ALA A 60 16.53 -5.20 23.23
CA ALA A 60 17.27 -5.79 22.12
C ALA A 60 16.55 -6.92 21.37
N ARG A 61 15.76 -7.73 22.05
CA ARG A 61 15.09 -8.91 21.47
C ARG A 61 13.58 -8.88 21.54
N TRP A 62 12.99 -7.97 22.28
CA TRP A 62 11.54 -7.93 22.40
C TRP A 62 11.02 -6.50 22.49
N ALA A 63 9.80 -6.33 22.08
CA ALA A 63 9.03 -5.11 22.30
C ALA A 63 7.61 -5.47 22.74
N ALA A 64 7.04 -4.62 23.56
CA ALA A 64 5.62 -4.69 23.91
C ALA A 64 5.06 -3.28 23.94
N GLY A 65 3.82 -3.13 23.54
CA GLY A 65 3.19 -1.82 23.51
C GLY A 65 1.71 -1.91 23.18
N GLY A 66 1.10 -0.73 23.04
CA GLY A 66 -0.30 -0.63 22.71
C GLY A 66 -0.69 0.78 22.33
N PHE A 67 -1.95 0.93 21.96
CA PHE A 67 -2.57 2.21 21.63
C PHE A 67 -3.97 2.30 22.23
N TYR A 68 -4.42 3.52 22.36
CA TYR A 68 -5.81 3.88 22.65
C TYR A 68 -6.13 5.17 21.91
N GLY A 69 -7.29 5.22 21.23
CA GLY A 69 -7.69 6.39 20.48
C GLY A 69 -9.01 6.22 19.75
N THR A 70 -9.27 7.15 18.84
CA THR A 70 -10.46 7.16 17.99
C THR A 70 -10.04 7.11 16.51
N GLU A 71 -10.90 6.62 15.65
CA GLU A 71 -10.68 6.68 14.21
C GLU A 71 -11.19 8.02 13.68
N PRO A 72 -10.43 8.72 12.80
CA PRO A 72 -10.93 9.91 12.14
C PRO A 72 -12.07 9.57 11.19
N GLU A 73 -12.95 10.54 10.92
CA GLU A 73 -14.02 10.40 9.94
C GLU A 73 -13.46 10.02 8.56
N PRO A 74 -13.96 8.96 7.92
CA PRO A 74 -13.41 8.47 6.64
C PRO A 74 -13.52 9.47 5.48
N GLU A 75 -14.60 10.27 5.42
CA GLU A 75 -14.87 11.15 4.28
C GLU A 75 -13.99 12.38 4.24
N ASP A 76 -13.84 13.07 5.36
CA ASP A 76 -13.19 14.39 5.42
C ASP A 76 -11.95 14.43 6.33
N TRP A 77 -11.67 13.33 7.01
CA TRP A 77 -10.54 13.20 7.94
C TRP A 77 -10.60 14.16 9.12
N THR A 78 -11.80 14.61 9.49
CA THR A 78 -12.01 15.36 10.72
C THR A 78 -11.86 14.46 11.93
N TRP A 79 -11.74 15.04 13.09
CA TRP A 79 -11.74 14.29 14.33
C TRP A 79 -13.14 13.75 14.62
N SER A 80 -13.23 12.47 14.92
CA SER A 80 -14.47 11.82 15.40
C SER A 80 -14.21 11.08 16.71
N SER A 81 -15.24 10.89 17.50
CA SER A 81 -15.24 10.07 18.70
C SER A 81 -16.10 8.81 18.59
N ASP A 82 -16.66 8.56 17.42
CA ASP A 82 -17.68 7.55 17.19
C ASP A 82 -17.07 6.16 17.27
N VAL A 83 -15.96 5.94 16.57
CA VAL A 83 -15.20 4.69 16.67
C VAL A 83 -14.05 4.86 17.65
N ARG A 84 -14.08 4.08 18.72
CA ARG A 84 -13.01 4.02 19.75
C ARG A 84 -12.30 2.70 19.65
N GLY A 85 -10.97 2.75 19.58
CA GLY A 85 -10.13 1.58 19.43
C GLY A 85 -9.03 1.50 20.50
N PHE A 86 -8.70 0.30 20.89
CA PHE A 86 -7.53 0.00 21.70
C PHE A 86 -6.93 -1.33 21.29
N GLY A 87 -5.66 -1.49 21.53
CA GLY A 87 -4.98 -2.74 21.23
C GLY A 87 -3.60 -2.81 21.82
N GLY A 88 -3.05 -4.02 21.80
CA GLY A 88 -1.72 -4.27 22.30
C GLY A 88 -1.00 -5.32 21.47
N PHE A 89 0.33 -5.31 21.55
CA PHE A 89 1.17 -6.25 20.84
C PHE A 89 2.38 -6.68 21.67
N PHE A 90 2.91 -7.82 21.30
CA PHE A 90 4.21 -8.31 21.73
C PHE A 90 5.03 -8.74 20.51
N GLU A 91 6.25 -8.25 20.39
CA GLU A 91 7.22 -8.63 19.34
C GLU A 91 8.40 -9.35 19.99
N TYR A 92 8.84 -10.46 19.39
CA TYR A 92 10.06 -11.15 19.76
C TYR A 92 10.89 -11.44 18.52
N GLY A 93 12.21 -11.23 18.61
CA GLY A 93 13.10 -11.43 17.49
C GLY A 93 14.57 -11.45 17.90
N ASN A 94 15.45 -11.48 16.92
CA ASN A 94 16.86 -11.31 17.20
C ASN A 94 17.28 -9.83 17.25
N ALA A 95 18.49 -9.57 17.74
CA ALA A 95 19.02 -8.21 17.86
C ALA A 95 19.05 -7.51 16.48
N PRO A 96 18.73 -6.21 16.39
CA PRO A 96 18.68 -5.45 15.13
C PRO A 96 19.97 -5.46 14.32
N ALA A 97 21.12 -5.59 14.97
CA ALA A 97 22.43 -5.66 14.33
C ALA A 97 22.81 -7.06 13.79
N ALA A 98 21.94 -8.08 13.96
CA ALA A 98 22.23 -9.41 13.47
C ALA A 98 22.20 -9.46 11.92
N LEU A 99 23.12 -10.24 11.33
CA LEU A 99 23.17 -10.47 9.88
C LEU A 99 21.91 -11.19 9.34
N ARG A 100 21.30 -12.01 10.19
CA ARG A 100 19.98 -12.63 9.94
C ARG A 100 18.99 -11.97 10.87
N ARG A 101 18.01 -11.35 10.33
CA ARG A 101 16.96 -10.62 11.07
C ARG A 101 15.66 -11.39 10.99
N TRP A 102 15.08 -11.68 12.12
CA TRP A 102 13.73 -12.23 12.20
C TRP A 102 12.99 -11.63 13.39
N ALA A 103 11.71 -11.49 13.25
CA ALA A 103 10.83 -11.13 14.33
C ALA A 103 9.44 -11.73 14.11
N VAL A 104 8.77 -12.03 15.18
CA VAL A 104 7.37 -12.41 15.24
C VAL A 104 6.66 -11.41 16.14
N THR A 105 5.59 -10.80 15.62
CA THR A 105 4.71 -9.89 16.36
C THR A 105 3.34 -10.52 16.45
N THR A 106 2.75 -10.52 17.63
CA THR A 106 1.36 -10.95 17.85
C THR A 106 0.65 -9.93 18.70
N GLY A 107 -0.65 -9.81 18.54
CA GLY A 107 -1.44 -8.88 19.32
C GLY A 107 -2.94 -9.04 19.13
N ALA A 108 -3.66 -8.15 19.78
CA ALA A 108 -5.10 -8.05 19.70
C ALA A 108 -5.53 -6.58 19.62
N VAL A 109 -6.59 -6.35 18.87
CA VAL A 109 -7.22 -5.04 18.70
C VAL A 109 -8.71 -5.18 18.92
N SER A 110 -9.32 -4.22 19.59
CA SER A 110 -10.75 -4.11 19.78
C SER A 110 -11.20 -2.70 19.46
N SER A 111 -12.31 -2.56 18.76
CA SER A 111 -12.96 -1.28 18.51
C SER A 111 -14.46 -1.36 18.77
N THR A 112 -15.02 -0.22 19.18
CA THR A 112 -16.45 -0.05 19.44
C THR A 112 -16.96 1.22 18.78
N GLU A 113 -18.18 1.18 18.28
CA GLU A 113 -18.90 2.31 17.71
C GLU A 113 -20.28 2.41 18.35
N GLU A 114 -20.65 3.58 18.87
CA GLU A 114 -21.89 3.79 19.64
C GLU A 114 -22.09 2.83 20.83
N GLY A 115 -21.00 2.25 21.34
CA GLY A 115 -21.04 1.25 22.43
C GLY A 115 -21.18 -0.19 21.99
N GLU A 116 -21.43 -0.45 20.73
CA GLU A 116 -21.46 -1.77 20.13
C GLU A 116 -20.07 -2.20 19.63
N VAL A 117 -19.89 -3.49 19.44
CA VAL A 117 -18.64 -4.04 18.87
C VAL A 117 -18.53 -3.60 17.42
N ASN A 118 -17.50 -2.83 17.07
CA ASN A 118 -17.20 -2.52 15.69
C ASN A 118 -16.30 -3.62 15.07
N ARG A 119 -15.12 -3.88 15.65
CA ARG A 119 -14.26 -5.00 15.25
C ARG A 119 -13.36 -5.46 16.39
N ASP A 120 -13.30 -6.76 16.63
CA ASP A 120 -12.30 -7.40 17.46
C ASP A 120 -11.50 -8.39 16.63
N PHE A 121 -10.17 -8.32 16.71
CA PHE A 121 -9.34 -9.28 15.99
C PHE A 121 -8.01 -9.56 16.67
N LEU A 122 -7.50 -10.73 16.41
CA LEU A 122 -6.14 -11.16 16.73
C LEU A 122 -5.28 -11.08 15.47
N PHE A 123 -4.00 -10.80 15.64
CA PHE A 123 -3.07 -10.84 14.51
C PHE A 123 -1.75 -11.48 14.88
N VAL A 124 -1.11 -12.07 13.87
CA VAL A 124 0.28 -12.51 13.94
C VAL A 124 1.00 -12.03 12.68
N GLN A 125 2.22 -11.53 12.86
CA GLN A 125 3.11 -11.11 11.78
C GLN A 125 4.47 -11.75 11.98
N GLY A 126 5.05 -12.27 10.91
CA GLY A 126 6.39 -12.83 10.90
C GLY A 126 7.23 -12.16 9.83
N ARG A 127 8.46 -11.83 10.14
CA ARG A 127 9.44 -11.36 9.16
C ARG A 127 10.75 -12.09 9.31
N TYR A 128 11.36 -12.38 8.19
CA TYR A 128 12.70 -12.96 8.10
C TYR A 128 13.48 -12.25 7.00
N ASP A 129 14.72 -11.90 7.26
CA ASP A 129 15.61 -11.26 6.28
C ASP A 129 17.06 -11.68 6.54
N ASP A 130 17.68 -12.25 5.54
CA ASP A 130 19.12 -12.43 5.47
C ASP A 130 19.63 -12.02 4.06
N ARG A 131 20.91 -12.32 3.76
CA ARG A 131 21.49 -11.95 2.47
C ARG A 131 20.79 -12.59 1.26
N LYS A 132 20.18 -13.77 1.42
CA LYS A 132 19.60 -14.56 0.34
C LYS A 132 18.08 -14.64 0.41
N LEU A 133 17.54 -14.79 1.60
CA LEU A 133 16.13 -15.03 1.83
C LEU A 133 15.50 -13.86 2.56
N SER A 134 14.41 -13.32 2.02
CA SER A 134 13.52 -12.43 2.74
C SER A 134 12.09 -12.96 2.67
N GLY A 135 11.40 -12.93 3.79
CA GLY A 135 10.03 -13.42 3.90
C GLY A 135 9.21 -12.58 4.86
N TYR A 136 7.94 -12.47 4.59
CA TYR A 136 6.95 -11.82 5.42
C TYR A 136 5.65 -12.62 5.42
N LEU A 137 5.05 -12.74 6.59
CA LEU A 137 3.74 -13.36 6.81
C LEU A 137 2.93 -12.44 7.71
N ALA A 138 1.67 -12.22 7.37
CA ALA A 138 0.69 -11.57 8.23
C ALA A 138 -0.62 -12.35 8.17
N GLN A 139 -1.26 -12.54 9.32
CA GLN A 139 -2.56 -13.19 9.48
C GLN A 139 -3.41 -12.38 10.43
N GLU A 140 -4.67 -12.12 10.06
CA GLU A 140 -5.69 -11.57 10.93
C GLU A 140 -6.83 -12.58 11.10
N ILE A 141 -7.33 -12.66 12.33
CA ILE A 141 -8.44 -13.55 12.71
C ILE A 141 -9.42 -12.71 13.52
N ASP A 142 -10.57 -12.43 12.97
CA ASP A 142 -11.64 -11.72 13.66
C ASP A 142 -12.27 -12.62 14.73
N VAL A 143 -12.56 -12.01 15.87
CA VAL A 143 -13.28 -12.62 17.00
C VAL A 143 -14.71 -12.08 16.97
N ASN A 144 -15.63 -12.89 16.46
CA ASN A 144 -17.00 -12.46 16.26
C ASN A 144 -17.80 -12.61 17.56
N ARG A 145 -18.32 -11.50 18.07
CA ARG A 145 -19.22 -11.44 19.21
C ARG A 145 -20.34 -10.44 18.98
N GLY A 146 -21.43 -10.57 19.75
CA GLY A 146 -22.61 -9.73 19.57
C GLY A 146 -23.19 -9.91 18.16
N TRP A 147 -23.63 -8.83 17.55
CA TRP A 147 -24.22 -8.80 16.22
C TRP A 147 -23.31 -9.39 15.12
N ARG A 148 -21.97 -9.28 15.27
CA ARG A 148 -21.01 -9.81 14.29
C ARG A 148 -21.06 -11.32 14.20
N LYS A 149 -21.33 -12.02 15.32
CA LYS A 149 -21.47 -13.47 15.30
C LYS A 149 -22.66 -13.94 14.45
N ASP A 150 -23.76 -13.19 14.51
CA ASP A 150 -24.95 -13.48 13.73
C ASP A 150 -24.71 -13.16 12.24
N ALA A 151 -24.00 -12.05 11.95
CA ALA A 151 -23.59 -11.68 10.60
C ALA A 151 -22.63 -12.71 9.95
N GLU A 152 -21.81 -13.40 10.75
CA GLU A 152 -20.86 -14.43 10.32
C GLU A 152 -21.46 -15.85 10.47
N SER A 153 -22.77 -16.01 10.29
CA SER A 153 -23.47 -17.29 10.31
C SER A 153 -23.28 -18.11 11.60
N GLY A 154 -22.98 -17.45 12.71
CA GLY A 154 -22.74 -18.06 14.01
C GLY A 154 -21.28 -18.41 14.31
N ASP A 155 -20.35 -18.19 13.37
CA ASP A 155 -18.94 -18.44 13.56
C ASP A 155 -18.34 -17.46 14.59
N SER A 156 -17.59 -18.00 15.55
CA SER A 156 -16.93 -17.20 16.58
C SER A 156 -15.57 -16.66 16.15
N LEU A 157 -14.95 -17.26 15.15
CA LEU A 157 -13.63 -16.86 14.61
C LEU A 157 -13.68 -16.93 13.09
N THR A 158 -13.19 -15.89 12.44
CA THR A 158 -13.11 -15.80 10.98
C THR A 158 -11.72 -15.33 10.56
N ALA A 159 -11.03 -16.07 9.70
CA ALA A 159 -9.81 -15.59 9.05
C ALA A 159 -10.19 -14.51 8.03
N THR A 160 -9.74 -13.28 8.24
CA THR A 160 -10.14 -12.13 7.43
C THR A 160 -9.03 -11.61 6.54
N SER A 161 -7.78 -11.84 6.91
CA SER A 161 -6.64 -11.42 6.08
C SER A 161 -5.47 -12.38 6.25
N THR A 162 -4.94 -12.88 5.14
CA THR A 162 -3.70 -13.65 5.08
C THR A 162 -2.82 -13.06 4.00
N PHE A 163 -1.62 -12.64 4.35
CA PHE A 163 -0.62 -12.19 3.38
C PHE A 163 0.69 -12.95 3.63
N ALA A 164 1.26 -13.53 2.57
CA ALA A 164 2.57 -14.16 2.63
C ALA A 164 3.40 -13.72 1.43
N SER A 165 4.67 -13.42 1.64
CA SER A 165 5.62 -13.14 0.57
C SER A 165 6.98 -13.73 0.87
N LEU A 166 7.63 -14.24 -0.16
CA LEU A 166 8.95 -14.84 -0.10
C LEU A 166 9.79 -14.36 -1.29
N ARG A 167 11.04 -14.02 -1.03
CA ARG A 167 12.03 -13.72 -2.06
C ARG A 167 13.33 -14.45 -1.75
N TYR A 168 13.84 -15.19 -2.72
CA TYR A 168 15.14 -15.86 -2.62
C TYR A 168 16.08 -15.38 -3.72
N ARG A 169 17.30 -15.00 -3.33
CA ARG A 169 18.37 -14.54 -4.23
C ARG A 169 19.38 -15.64 -4.50
N PHE A 170 19.53 -16.02 -5.76
CA PHE A 170 20.57 -16.92 -6.24
C PHE A 170 21.85 -16.15 -6.62
N GLY A 171 22.48 -15.52 -5.63
CA GLY A 171 23.58 -14.58 -5.84
C GLY A 171 23.09 -13.18 -6.21
N ASP A 172 23.92 -12.42 -6.93
CA ASP A 172 23.62 -11.03 -7.30
C ASP A 172 22.87 -10.91 -8.62
N ALA A 173 22.79 -11.99 -9.39
CA ALA A 173 22.28 -11.99 -10.76
C ALA A 173 20.83 -12.42 -10.89
N LEU A 174 20.29 -13.18 -9.95
CA LEU A 174 18.96 -13.77 -10.07
C LEU A 174 18.23 -13.78 -8.73
N ALA A 175 16.95 -13.44 -8.74
CA ALA A 175 16.05 -13.62 -7.60
C ALA A 175 14.70 -14.19 -8.06
N VAL A 176 14.12 -15.04 -7.22
CA VAL A 176 12.76 -15.56 -7.37
C VAL A 176 11.91 -15.01 -6.23
N ARG A 177 10.68 -14.67 -6.53
CA ARG A 177 9.70 -14.18 -5.56
C ARG A 177 8.37 -14.88 -5.75
N ALA A 178 7.66 -15.07 -4.66
CA ALA A 178 6.30 -15.60 -4.65
C ALA A 178 5.51 -15.00 -3.50
N GLY A 179 4.21 -14.97 -3.64
CA GLY A 179 3.34 -14.51 -2.56
C GLY A 179 1.92 -15.00 -2.71
N TYR A 180 1.21 -14.85 -1.62
CA TYR A 180 -0.20 -15.15 -1.46
C TYR A 180 -0.87 -14.00 -0.74
N ASP A 181 -2.02 -13.59 -1.20
CA ASP A 181 -2.86 -12.56 -0.60
C ASP A 181 -4.30 -13.09 -0.58
N ASP A 182 -4.91 -13.02 0.57
CA ASP A 182 -6.24 -13.52 0.82
C ASP A 182 -6.90 -12.54 1.78
N ARG A 183 -7.91 -11.83 1.29
CA ARG A 183 -8.61 -10.80 2.05
C ARG A 183 -10.10 -10.96 1.88
N ARG A 184 -10.78 -10.83 3.00
CA ARG A 184 -12.22 -10.73 3.07
C ARG A 184 -12.60 -9.32 3.49
N SER A 185 -13.65 -8.77 2.90
CA SER A 185 -14.23 -7.53 3.39
C SER A 185 -14.77 -7.74 4.81
N VAL A 186 -14.46 -6.82 5.70
CA VAL A 186 -14.88 -6.88 7.10
C VAL A 186 -16.05 -5.94 7.29
N ARG A 187 -17.21 -6.49 7.66
CA ARG A 187 -18.39 -5.69 7.99
C ARG A 187 -18.17 -4.98 9.31
N LEU A 188 -18.31 -3.66 9.31
CA LEU A 188 -18.22 -2.80 10.48
C LEU A 188 -19.63 -2.42 10.98
N TYR A 189 -19.74 -1.88 12.19
CA TYR A 189 -21.04 -1.52 12.75
C TYR A 189 -21.75 -0.42 11.96
N ARG A 190 -21.01 0.54 11.42
CA ARG A 190 -21.54 1.58 10.51
C ARG A 190 -22.21 1.00 9.26
N ASP A 191 -21.67 -0.10 8.71
CA ASP A 191 -22.25 -0.75 7.52
C ASP A 191 -23.60 -1.42 7.84
N LEU A 192 -23.89 -1.66 9.13
CA LEU A 192 -25.16 -2.17 9.60
C LEU A 192 -26.21 -1.07 9.77
N ILE A 193 -25.81 0.08 10.34
CA ILE A 193 -26.73 1.19 10.67
C ILE A 193 -26.96 2.15 9.50
N THR A 194 -25.98 2.27 8.60
CA THR A 194 -26.06 3.15 7.44
C THR A 194 -25.62 2.38 6.18
N PRO A 195 -26.44 1.45 5.68
CA PRO A 195 -26.11 0.69 4.49
C PRO A 195 -26.19 1.57 3.26
N GLU A 196 -25.12 2.30 2.93
CA GLU A 196 -25.05 3.19 1.76
C GLU A 196 -24.98 2.41 0.45
N THR A 197 -24.45 1.18 0.49
CA THR A 197 -24.33 0.28 -0.65
C THR A 197 -24.51 -1.16 -0.20
N GLU A 198 -24.81 -2.06 -1.15
CA GLU A 198 -24.73 -3.50 -0.91
C GLU A 198 -23.33 -3.85 -0.42
N PHE A 199 -23.24 -4.40 0.77
CA PHE A 199 -21.97 -4.83 1.34
C PHE A 199 -21.37 -5.93 0.47
N ASP A 200 -20.26 -5.63 -0.18
CA ASP A 200 -19.54 -6.61 -0.99
C ASP A 200 -18.79 -7.61 -0.08
N ASP A 201 -19.47 -8.69 0.26
CA ASP A 201 -18.94 -9.82 1.06
C ASP A 201 -17.91 -10.65 0.27
N THR A 202 -17.45 -10.14 -0.87
CA THR A 202 -16.60 -10.88 -1.77
C THR A 202 -15.22 -11.16 -1.17
N TYR A 203 -14.95 -12.42 -1.14
CA TYR A 203 -13.67 -13.00 -0.81
C TYR A 203 -12.68 -12.79 -1.95
N ARG A 204 -11.53 -12.21 -1.66
CA ARG A 204 -10.49 -11.96 -2.66
C ARG A 204 -9.25 -12.74 -2.29
N GLN A 205 -8.82 -13.64 -3.15
CA GLN A 205 -7.55 -14.32 -3.00
C GLN A 205 -6.72 -14.24 -4.26
N GLY A 206 -5.41 -14.23 -4.09
CA GLY A 206 -4.48 -14.17 -5.20
C GLY A 206 -3.14 -14.80 -4.86
N VAL A 207 -2.56 -15.44 -5.85
CA VAL A 207 -1.19 -15.92 -5.83
C VAL A 207 -0.38 -15.17 -6.88
N TRP A 208 0.88 -14.95 -6.60
CA TRP A 208 1.78 -14.38 -7.57
C TRP A 208 3.17 -14.99 -7.45
N ALA A 209 3.86 -15.07 -8.58
CA ALA A 209 5.24 -15.51 -8.63
C ALA A 209 6.00 -14.73 -9.69
N GLY A 210 7.30 -14.55 -9.51
CA GLY A 210 8.13 -13.86 -10.47
C GLY A 210 9.59 -14.19 -10.32
N VAL A 211 10.31 -13.90 -11.39
CA VAL A 211 11.76 -14.02 -11.46
C VAL A 211 12.31 -12.70 -11.98
N ASP A 212 13.30 -12.17 -11.30
CA ASP A 212 14.01 -10.96 -11.72
C ASP A 212 15.52 -11.21 -11.75
N GLY A 213 16.19 -10.59 -12.71
CA GLY A 213 17.61 -10.83 -12.89
C GLY A 213 18.36 -9.67 -13.52
N LYS A 214 19.69 -9.83 -13.52
CA LYS A 214 20.64 -8.94 -14.14
C LYS A 214 21.47 -9.70 -15.18
N ALA A 215 21.64 -9.13 -16.36
CA ALA A 215 22.55 -9.62 -17.37
C ALA A 215 23.65 -8.58 -17.61
N GLY A 216 24.88 -8.92 -17.25
CA GLY A 216 25.97 -7.97 -17.25
C GLY A 216 25.79 -6.85 -16.19
N ARG A 217 26.33 -5.66 -16.51
CA ARG A 217 26.33 -4.52 -15.58
C ARG A 217 25.09 -3.65 -15.68
N HIS A 218 24.42 -3.66 -16.81
CA HIS A 218 23.43 -2.65 -17.16
C HIS A 218 22.04 -3.22 -17.39
N LEU A 219 21.92 -4.45 -17.88
CA LEU A 219 20.64 -5.03 -18.26
C LEU A 219 19.91 -5.64 -17.05
N LEU A 220 18.66 -5.26 -16.87
CA LEU A 220 17.72 -5.76 -15.86
C LEU A 220 16.54 -6.40 -16.58
N TRP A 221 16.06 -7.52 -16.10
CA TRP A 221 14.90 -8.19 -16.66
C TRP A 221 14.04 -8.82 -15.56
N GLY A 222 12.78 -9.02 -15.83
CA GLY A 222 11.87 -9.68 -14.92
C GLY A 222 10.65 -10.23 -15.65
N VAL A 223 10.10 -11.29 -15.08
CA VAL A 223 8.83 -11.88 -15.50
C VAL A 223 8.02 -12.18 -14.26
N ASP A 224 6.74 -11.79 -14.27
CA ASP A 224 5.79 -12.01 -13.19
C ASP A 224 4.51 -12.61 -13.74
N ALA A 225 3.92 -13.52 -12.97
CA ALA A 225 2.58 -14.03 -13.16
C ALA A 225 1.77 -13.82 -11.88
N ARG A 226 0.52 -13.43 -12.03
CA ARG A 226 -0.44 -13.30 -10.93
C ARG A 226 -1.76 -13.88 -11.37
N SER A 227 -2.38 -14.64 -10.47
CA SER A 227 -3.75 -15.14 -10.57
C SER A 227 -4.51 -14.72 -9.33
N SER A 228 -5.71 -14.23 -9.51
CA SER A 228 -6.59 -13.83 -8.41
C SER A 228 -8.03 -14.24 -8.71
N SER A 229 -8.80 -14.45 -7.65
CA SER A 229 -10.21 -14.80 -7.73
C SER A 229 -11.01 -14.06 -6.66
N GLY A 230 -12.30 -13.91 -6.88
CA GLY A 230 -13.21 -13.19 -6.00
C GLY A 230 -13.23 -11.68 -6.27
N GLY A 231 -14.19 -10.99 -5.67
CA GLY A 231 -14.48 -9.60 -5.91
C GLY A 231 -15.40 -9.37 -7.12
N PRO A 232 -15.79 -8.13 -7.41
CA PRO A 232 -16.72 -7.79 -8.50
C PRO A 232 -16.22 -8.17 -9.89
N ALA A 233 -14.90 -8.26 -10.07
CA ALA A 233 -14.28 -8.63 -11.35
C ALA A 233 -14.14 -10.15 -11.55
N GLY A 234 -14.59 -10.97 -10.58
CA GLY A 234 -14.46 -12.42 -10.66
C GLY A 234 -13.02 -12.90 -10.60
N SER A 235 -12.61 -13.73 -11.55
CA SER A 235 -11.22 -14.16 -11.71
C SER A 235 -10.41 -13.16 -12.53
N ALA A 236 -9.11 -13.04 -12.26
CA ALA A 236 -8.21 -12.24 -13.06
C ALA A 236 -6.79 -12.82 -13.06
N ASP A 237 -6.24 -12.96 -14.25
CA ASP A 237 -4.87 -13.39 -14.50
C ASP A 237 -4.05 -12.27 -15.14
N SER A 238 -2.77 -12.17 -14.77
CA SER A 238 -1.87 -11.23 -15.43
C SER A 238 -0.46 -11.78 -15.55
N TYR A 239 0.18 -11.45 -16.67
CA TYR A 239 1.55 -11.80 -16.98
C TYR A 239 2.31 -10.56 -17.37
N THR A 240 3.38 -10.26 -16.65
CA THR A 240 4.17 -9.04 -16.84
C THR A 240 5.59 -9.38 -17.20
N GLY A 241 6.07 -8.85 -18.33
CA GLY A 241 7.47 -8.81 -18.70
C GLY A 241 8.06 -7.41 -18.46
N THR A 242 9.25 -7.35 -17.91
CA THR A 242 10.00 -6.09 -17.73
C THR A 242 11.40 -6.26 -18.29
N LEU A 243 11.84 -5.29 -19.08
CA LEU A 243 13.21 -5.18 -19.55
C LEU A 243 13.70 -3.76 -19.28
N GLY A 244 14.88 -3.63 -18.71
CA GLY A 244 15.44 -2.33 -18.37
C GLY A 244 16.96 -2.31 -18.55
N ALA A 245 17.49 -1.12 -18.76
CA ALA A 245 18.91 -0.87 -18.75
C ALA A 245 19.20 0.35 -17.86
N ALA A 246 20.26 0.29 -17.06
CA ALA A 246 20.62 1.37 -16.16
C ALA A 246 22.13 1.66 -16.21
N GLY A 247 22.50 2.91 -15.93
CA GLY A 247 23.89 3.35 -15.94
C GLY A 247 24.54 3.31 -17.33
N LEU A 248 23.76 3.60 -18.38
CA LEU A 248 24.22 3.53 -19.78
C LEU A 248 25.19 4.66 -20.15
N THR A 249 25.17 5.74 -19.37
CA THR A 249 26.04 6.92 -19.59
C THR A 249 26.58 7.42 -18.26
N GLN A 250 27.51 8.36 -18.30
CA GLN A 250 28.02 9.07 -17.12
C GLN A 250 26.91 9.87 -16.38
N LEU A 251 25.86 10.24 -17.09
CA LEU A 251 24.67 10.92 -16.54
C LEU A 251 23.63 9.93 -15.97
N GLY A 252 23.99 8.66 -15.79
CA GLY A 252 23.11 7.68 -15.16
C GLY A 252 21.87 7.33 -16.00
N LEU A 253 21.94 7.47 -17.35
CA LEU A 253 20.79 7.15 -18.22
C LEU A 253 20.27 5.74 -17.94
N ALA A 254 18.98 5.65 -17.66
CA ALA A 254 18.25 4.42 -17.46
C ALA A 254 16.99 4.39 -18.34
N ALA A 255 16.66 3.23 -18.85
CA ALA A 255 15.42 3.02 -19.60
C ALA A 255 14.75 1.74 -19.12
N ARG A 256 13.42 1.70 -19.11
CA ARG A 256 12.63 0.53 -18.73
C ARG A 256 11.39 0.43 -19.59
N ILE A 257 11.16 -0.77 -20.14
CA ILE A 257 9.91 -1.15 -20.78
C ILE A 257 9.22 -2.22 -19.93
N ARG A 258 7.92 -2.10 -19.80
CA ARG A 258 7.06 -3.07 -19.14
C ARG A 258 5.88 -3.39 -20.04
N SER A 259 5.58 -4.68 -20.19
CA SER A 259 4.42 -5.15 -20.91
C SER A 259 3.65 -6.13 -20.05
N THR A 260 2.35 -5.92 -19.91
CA THR A 260 1.46 -6.76 -19.12
C THR A 260 0.30 -7.21 -19.99
N ARG A 261 0.10 -8.50 -20.12
CA ARG A 261 -1.15 -9.12 -20.57
C ARG A 261 -2.02 -9.35 -19.34
N TYR A 262 -3.28 -8.99 -19.41
CA TYR A 262 -4.24 -9.30 -18.37
C TYR A 262 -5.55 -9.80 -18.97
N GLU A 263 -6.24 -10.62 -18.18
CA GLU A 263 -7.51 -11.23 -18.51
C GLU A 263 -8.33 -11.40 -17.24
N SER A 264 -9.60 -11.06 -17.28
CA SER A 264 -10.55 -11.22 -16.19
C SER A 264 -11.88 -11.71 -16.75
N ASP A 265 -12.86 -11.98 -15.89
CA ASP A 265 -14.21 -12.39 -16.33
C ASP A 265 -14.94 -11.27 -17.12
N VAL A 266 -14.47 -10.04 -17.03
CA VAL A 266 -15.14 -8.87 -17.62
C VAL A 266 -14.35 -8.23 -18.75
N THR A 267 -13.02 -8.33 -18.75
CA THR A 267 -12.16 -7.65 -19.75
C THR A 267 -10.85 -8.39 -19.97
N GLU A 268 -10.28 -8.25 -21.16
CA GLU A 268 -8.93 -8.67 -21.47
C GLU A 268 -8.15 -7.54 -22.17
N GLY A 269 -6.83 -7.53 -22.01
CA GLY A 269 -6.07 -6.45 -22.64
C GLY A 269 -4.56 -6.53 -22.46
N TRP A 270 -3.92 -5.50 -22.97
CA TRP A 270 -2.50 -5.25 -22.86
C TRP A 270 -2.25 -3.87 -22.26
N LEU A 271 -1.27 -3.80 -21.39
CA LEU A 271 -0.71 -2.57 -20.84
C LEU A 271 0.77 -2.50 -21.20
N HIS A 272 1.18 -1.47 -21.90
CA HIS A 272 2.59 -1.21 -22.21
C HIS A 272 3.02 0.11 -21.59
N ALA A 273 4.17 0.12 -20.94
CA ALA A 273 4.73 1.33 -20.33
C ALA A 273 6.24 1.42 -20.65
N LEU A 274 6.70 2.63 -20.88
CA LEU A 274 8.10 2.98 -21.09
C LEU A 274 8.47 4.11 -20.14
N SER A 275 9.63 4.03 -19.49
CA SER A 275 10.23 5.17 -18.80
C SER A 275 11.70 5.31 -19.18
N VAL A 276 12.16 6.56 -19.27
CA VAL A 276 13.55 6.93 -19.50
C VAL A 276 13.92 8.00 -18.49
N SER A 277 14.94 7.77 -17.69
CA SER A 277 15.41 8.73 -16.68
C SER A 277 16.92 8.98 -16.81
N SER A 278 17.33 10.17 -16.46
CA SER A 278 18.75 10.58 -16.44
C SER A 278 19.02 11.61 -15.36
N ASP A 279 20.17 11.52 -14.73
CA ASP A 279 20.73 12.57 -13.90
C ASP A 279 21.39 13.60 -14.81
N LEU A 280 20.66 14.67 -15.18
CA LEU A 280 21.18 15.73 -16.08
C LEU A 280 22.40 16.44 -15.47
N ALA A 281 22.44 16.51 -14.14
CA ALA A 281 23.58 16.96 -13.34
C ALA A 281 23.47 16.30 -11.93
N SER A 282 24.50 16.46 -11.11
CA SER A 282 24.52 15.92 -9.73
C SER A 282 23.41 16.49 -8.81
N TRP A 283 22.75 17.55 -9.23
CA TRP A 283 21.70 18.21 -8.49
C TRP A 283 20.32 18.15 -9.18
N THR A 284 20.19 17.49 -10.34
CA THR A 284 18.89 17.43 -11.05
C THR A 284 18.72 16.13 -11.84
N ARG A 285 17.52 15.59 -11.76
CA ARG A 285 17.07 14.39 -12.46
C ARG A 285 15.84 14.69 -13.29
N LEU A 286 15.77 14.07 -14.45
CA LEU A 286 14.61 14.09 -15.34
C LEU A 286 14.16 12.65 -15.61
N GLU A 287 12.86 12.40 -15.57
CA GLU A 287 12.23 11.18 -16.07
C GLU A 287 11.11 11.53 -17.05
N ILE A 288 11.08 10.84 -18.17
CA ILE A 288 9.99 10.86 -19.13
C ILE A 288 9.37 9.49 -19.12
N HIS A 289 8.08 9.40 -18.97
CA HIS A 289 7.38 8.14 -18.96
C HIS A 289 6.08 8.21 -19.77
N GLY A 290 5.59 7.07 -20.19
CA GLY A 290 4.33 6.97 -20.89
C GLY A 290 3.97 5.54 -21.21
N GLY A 291 2.78 5.36 -21.74
CA GLY A 291 2.30 4.05 -22.12
C GLY A 291 0.93 4.08 -22.74
N PHE A 292 0.44 2.91 -23.03
CA PHE A 292 -0.91 2.73 -23.52
C PHE A 292 -1.51 1.41 -22.98
N ARG A 293 -2.82 1.42 -22.80
CA ARG A 293 -3.65 0.26 -22.50
C ARG A 293 -4.59 0.05 -23.66
N ALA A 294 -4.58 -1.15 -24.21
CA ALA A 294 -5.58 -1.62 -25.17
C ALA A 294 -6.44 -2.66 -24.45
N GLU A 295 -7.72 -2.39 -24.33
CA GLU A 295 -8.66 -3.19 -23.57
C GLU A 295 -9.88 -3.56 -24.38
N SER A 296 -10.19 -4.86 -24.44
CA SER A 296 -11.37 -5.41 -25.09
C SER A 296 -12.32 -5.93 -24.00
N PRO A 297 -13.54 -5.37 -23.90
CA PRO A 297 -14.52 -5.88 -22.97
C PRO A 297 -15.03 -7.25 -23.43
N LEU A 298 -15.16 -8.18 -22.49
CA LEU A 298 -15.78 -9.48 -22.73
C LEU A 298 -17.31 -9.42 -22.60
N HIS A 299 -17.85 -8.32 -22.08
CA HIS A 299 -19.27 -8.09 -21.93
C HIS A 299 -19.72 -6.86 -22.74
N PRO A 300 -20.75 -6.98 -23.60
CA PRO A 300 -21.16 -5.88 -24.51
C PRO A 300 -21.65 -4.59 -23.82
N ALA A 301 -21.96 -4.66 -22.53
CA ALA A 301 -22.37 -3.49 -21.75
C ALA A 301 -21.18 -2.65 -21.24
N ILE A 302 -19.96 -3.14 -21.36
CA ILE A 302 -18.75 -2.43 -20.94
C ILE A 302 -18.15 -1.75 -22.16
N PRO A 303 -17.91 -0.44 -22.15
CA PRO A 303 -17.29 0.26 -23.28
C PRO A 303 -15.81 -0.16 -23.44
N GLU A 304 -15.30 -0.08 -24.66
CA GLU A 304 -13.87 -0.23 -24.93
C GLU A 304 -13.09 0.83 -24.13
N GLY A 305 -12.01 0.40 -23.48
CA GLY A 305 -11.24 1.21 -22.55
C GLY A 305 -9.80 1.49 -23.00
N ASP A 306 -9.61 1.87 -24.27
CA ASP A 306 -8.30 2.29 -24.75
C ASP A 306 -7.87 3.59 -24.07
N PHE A 307 -6.65 3.59 -23.57
CA PHE A 307 -6.12 4.68 -22.76
C PHE A 307 -4.62 4.82 -23.01
N ALA A 308 -4.17 6.05 -23.23
CA ALA A 308 -2.76 6.38 -23.34
C ALA A 308 -2.38 7.48 -22.34
N TRP A 309 -1.16 7.45 -21.87
CA TRP A 309 -0.64 8.51 -21.01
C TRP A 309 0.79 8.86 -21.37
N PHE A 310 1.15 10.08 -21.03
CA PHE A 310 2.50 10.60 -21.17
C PHE A 310 2.78 11.54 -20.01
N GLY A 311 3.96 11.41 -19.39
CA GLY A 311 4.33 12.22 -18.23
C GLY A 311 5.80 12.61 -18.23
N LEU A 312 6.08 13.64 -17.45
CA LEU A 312 7.41 14.18 -17.21
C LEU A 312 7.55 14.49 -15.73
N ASP A 313 8.59 13.92 -15.10
CA ASP A 313 8.99 14.22 -13.74
C ASP A 313 10.35 14.91 -13.74
N TRP A 314 10.44 16.06 -13.09
CA TRP A 314 11.67 16.78 -12.92
C TRP A 314 11.93 17.05 -11.44
N GLU A 315 13.12 16.67 -10.97
CA GLU A 315 13.58 16.91 -9.60
C GLU A 315 14.85 17.73 -9.60
N ALA A 316 14.93 18.70 -8.68
CA ALA A 316 16.12 19.53 -8.50
C ALA A 316 16.44 19.72 -7.00
N PHE A 317 17.68 19.48 -6.64
CA PHE A 317 18.23 19.66 -5.31
C PHE A 317 19.04 20.96 -5.24
N PHE A 318 18.60 21.92 -4.46
CA PHE A 318 19.30 23.19 -4.26
C PHE A 318 20.06 23.17 -2.92
N GLY A 319 21.35 22.89 -3.00
CA GLY A 319 22.19 22.69 -1.83
C GLY A 319 21.84 21.40 -1.07
N ARG A 320 21.84 21.47 0.27
CA ARG A 320 21.54 20.32 1.15
C ARG A 320 20.13 20.33 1.70
N HIS A 321 19.39 21.39 1.47
CA HIS A 321 18.17 21.69 2.20
C HIS A 321 16.91 21.73 1.34
N TRP A 322 17.01 22.00 0.05
CA TRP A 322 15.84 22.18 -0.79
C TRP A 322 15.71 21.12 -1.86
N LEU A 323 14.52 20.58 -2.01
CA LEU A 323 14.10 19.74 -3.13
C LEU A 323 12.87 20.36 -3.77
N LEU A 324 12.95 20.62 -5.07
CA LEU A 324 11.82 20.94 -5.92
C LEU A 324 11.52 19.74 -6.80
N SER A 325 10.26 19.30 -6.81
CA SER A 325 9.76 18.25 -7.71
C SER A 325 8.59 18.82 -8.51
N LEU A 326 8.64 18.67 -9.83
CA LEU A 326 7.58 19.03 -10.76
C LEU A 326 7.18 17.79 -11.54
N THR A 327 5.87 17.52 -11.59
CA THR A 327 5.28 16.45 -12.38
C THR A 327 4.24 17.05 -13.33
N ALA A 328 4.25 16.63 -14.57
CA ALA A 328 3.24 16.96 -15.57
C ALA A 328 2.79 15.67 -16.27
N ASP A 329 1.52 15.33 -16.16
CA ASP A 329 0.93 14.13 -16.77
C ASP A 329 -0.22 14.53 -17.68
N ARG A 330 -0.28 13.90 -18.84
CA ARG A 330 -1.41 13.96 -19.75
C ARG A 330 -1.95 12.57 -19.99
N ASN A 331 -3.24 12.42 -19.77
CA ASN A 331 -4.00 11.21 -19.98
C ASN A 331 -4.94 11.41 -21.17
N LEU A 332 -4.95 10.44 -22.09
CA LEU A 332 -5.77 10.44 -23.29
C LEU A 332 -6.63 9.18 -23.26
N GLY A 333 -7.92 9.31 -23.00
CA GLY A 333 -8.86 8.20 -22.92
C GLY A 333 -9.94 8.28 -23.98
N ALA A 334 -10.70 7.20 -24.15
CA ALA A 334 -11.82 7.17 -25.09
C ALA A 334 -12.95 8.14 -24.68
N HIS A 335 -13.01 8.54 -23.42
CA HIS A 335 -14.11 9.35 -22.88
C HIS A 335 -13.66 10.67 -22.25
N GLU A 336 -12.44 10.78 -21.77
CA GLU A 336 -11.94 11.99 -21.10
C GLU A 336 -10.43 12.16 -21.29
N ASP A 337 -10.03 13.34 -21.71
CA ASP A 337 -8.63 13.80 -21.66
C ASP A 337 -8.42 14.56 -20.34
N ASN A 338 -7.32 14.29 -19.66
CA ASN A 338 -7.01 14.93 -18.38
C ASN A 338 -5.53 15.32 -18.32
N ASP A 339 -5.27 16.57 -17.96
CA ASP A 339 -3.95 17.10 -17.69
C ASP A 339 -3.78 17.31 -16.18
N GLN A 340 -2.68 16.79 -15.61
CA GLN A 340 -2.38 16.92 -14.18
C GLN A 340 -1.00 17.54 -14.00
N TYR A 341 -0.91 18.53 -13.10
CA TYR A 341 0.33 19.22 -12.78
C TYR A 341 0.52 19.25 -11.28
N TYR A 342 1.68 18.79 -10.82
CA TYR A 342 2.04 18.82 -9.42
C TYR A 342 3.37 19.55 -9.22
N ALA A 343 3.43 20.37 -8.17
CA ALA A 343 4.66 21.00 -7.73
C ALA A 343 4.83 20.79 -6.23
N THR A 344 5.97 20.28 -5.84
CA THR A 344 6.32 20.07 -4.43
C THR A 344 7.63 20.76 -4.11
N LEU A 345 7.62 21.62 -3.11
CA LEU A 345 8.83 22.22 -2.55
C LEU A 345 9.03 21.67 -1.14
N SER A 346 10.14 21.02 -0.91
CA SER A 346 10.50 20.44 0.39
C SER A 346 11.74 21.11 0.94
N TRP A 347 11.72 21.42 2.23
CA TRP A 347 12.88 21.93 2.94
C TRP A 347 13.27 20.99 4.09
N ARG A 348 14.56 20.66 4.16
CA ARG A 348 15.15 19.80 5.19
C ARG A 348 16.11 20.61 6.05
N PHE A 349 15.90 20.66 7.33
CA PHE A 349 16.74 21.32 8.33
C PHE A 349 17.64 20.34 9.10
#